data_ad2a46c3ce71a32fb9a82949c16cbd61
#
_entry.id   ad2a46c3ce71a32fb9a82949c16cbd61
#
_cell.length_a   1.000
_cell.length_b   1.000
_cell.length_c   1.000
_cell.angle_alpha   90.00
_cell.angle_beta   90.00
_cell.angle_gamma   90.00
#
_symmetry.space_group_name_H-M   'P 1'
#
loop_
_entity.id
_entity.type
_entity.pdbx_description
1 polymer ?
#
loop_
_entity_poly.entity_id
_entity_poly.type
_entity_poly.pdbx_seq_one_letter_code
_entity_poly.pdbx_strand_id
1 'polypeptide(L)'
;MTNISKVEGYQNFFIDQVKEAEAEQKNLMMSPVNQLLRREEIVFGYVDHINENRGHVVLRFPKDRAPRLKVQRSIMAIKKAARADLGQNVYDWNCSFFDFCKNGEYHSETSDLMSLYYLRKNDPRYDYVGCSALSVSMFDRFKRTLQAGKSLQVVVFNPFPPVDYMNNLVNFLEIYKDMPEQLLEPKISYEDWHPEELEYNPKKENGIAERVMKTLEKDDCCILQGPPGTGKSYTIAYIIAHYLDGKKTVCATTMANKGLMELVKQPPLQLFLKDGRISKSNLSADERKEAVGIQPAKKGFVVAAGDLFCSTNYVLSHVYNAKNISDNGLPSYDLVIMEEASQAFLATILAFKKLGNKCLIVGDPMQLPPIITNPSKSIYKAWNVNTQVEGLKTYALGTNVKSYRIITTFRLSPASAKLTSTFYSNHFYSVQKERLDLRLCRNDLFPSEGGDLYCYTQDFTNGIISETALKLIGNVIVEMTTKYPRYTLAIISPFRDTVKQLQRSFLTETATDKLTIETIDRIQGMTVDYAILYIPGRNPGFALDDRRFNVATSRSRSTTLIISDIPLTELQSISSKVSNFVKKCKHAGENNLKRDEDKLWRNK
;
A
#
# COMPACT_ATOMS: atom_id res chain seq x y z
N MET A 1 -34.25 16.66 -14.69
CA MET A 1 -32.97 15.90 -14.57
C MET A 1 -33.00 14.89 -15.69
N THR A 2 -32.13 14.99 -16.68
CA THR A 2 -31.96 14.01 -17.76
C THR A 2 -31.63 12.67 -17.14
N ASN A 3 -32.33 11.61 -17.52
CA ASN A 3 -32.03 10.23 -17.10
C ASN A 3 -30.66 9.85 -17.69
N ILE A 4 -29.60 10.07 -16.91
CA ILE A 4 -28.25 9.64 -17.26
C ILE A 4 -28.21 8.11 -17.11
N SER A 5 -27.71 7.39 -18.12
CA SER A 5 -27.50 5.96 -17.98
C SER A 5 -26.49 5.67 -16.86
N LYS A 6 -26.57 4.53 -16.18
CA LYS A 6 -25.66 4.20 -15.06
C LYS A 6 -24.22 4.08 -15.52
N VAL A 7 -23.96 3.58 -16.71
CA VAL A 7 -22.62 3.52 -17.31
C VAL A 7 -22.07 4.91 -17.56
N GLU A 8 -22.91 5.82 -18.05
CA GLU A 8 -22.57 7.24 -18.22
C GLU A 8 -22.24 7.90 -16.86
N GLY A 9 -22.98 7.54 -15.79
CA GLY A 9 -22.67 7.98 -14.44
C GLY A 9 -21.27 7.54 -13.99
N TYR A 10 -20.84 6.33 -14.33
CA TYR A 10 -19.50 5.84 -14.05
C TYR A 10 -18.42 6.55 -14.85
N GLN A 11 -18.67 6.81 -16.13
CA GLN A 11 -17.77 7.61 -16.96
C GLN A 11 -17.62 9.03 -16.40
N ASN A 12 -18.74 9.66 -16.05
CA ASN A 12 -18.74 11.00 -15.45
C ASN A 12 -17.97 11.06 -14.13
N PHE A 13 -18.04 10.00 -13.31
CA PHE A 13 -17.24 9.90 -12.10
C PHE A 13 -15.73 9.90 -12.41
N PHE A 14 -15.26 9.06 -13.33
CA PHE A 14 -13.85 9.03 -13.69
C PHE A 14 -13.39 10.33 -14.33
N ILE A 15 -14.22 10.93 -15.20
CA ILE A 15 -13.94 12.25 -15.81
C ILE A 15 -13.83 13.34 -14.73
N ASP A 16 -14.67 13.29 -13.70
CA ASP A 16 -14.62 14.24 -12.58
C ASP A 16 -13.33 14.08 -11.76
N GLN A 17 -12.91 12.84 -11.49
CA GLN A 17 -11.62 12.56 -10.84
C GLN A 17 -10.44 13.09 -11.68
N VAL A 18 -10.47 12.92 -13.01
CA VAL A 18 -9.46 13.47 -13.92
C VAL A 18 -9.42 14.99 -13.86
N LYS A 19 -10.58 15.67 -13.96
CA LYS A 19 -10.66 17.13 -13.91
C LYS A 19 -10.09 17.72 -12.62
N GLU A 20 -10.38 17.11 -11.48
CA GLU A 20 -9.81 17.54 -10.20
C GLU A 20 -8.28 17.36 -10.18
N ALA A 21 -7.81 16.23 -10.66
CA ALA A 21 -6.41 15.90 -10.73
C ALA A 21 -5.63 16.86 -11.66
N GLU A 22 -6.19 17.15 -12.84
CA GLU A 22 -5.61 18.11 -13.79
C GLU A 22 -5.61 19.55 -13.24
N ALA A 23 -6.65 19.93 -12.49
CA ALA A 23 -6.70 21.22 -11.82
C ALA A 23 -5.59 21.36 -10.76
N GLU A 24 -5.34 20.34 -9.95
CA GLU A 24 -4.21 20.31 -9.00
C GLU A 24 -2.87 20.40 -9.72
N GLN A 25 -2.68 19.65 -10.79
CA GLN A 25 -1.47 19.68 -11.61
C GLN A 25 -1.23 21.05 -12.23
N LYS A 26 -2.27 21.63 -12.84
CA LYS A 26 -2.20 22.97 -13.44
C LYS A 26 -1.85 24.01 -12.39
N ASN A 27 -2.48 23.97 -11.21
CA ASN A 27 -2.17 24.87 -10.12
C ASN A 27 -0.69 24.75 -9.68
N LEU A 28 -0.17 23.53 -9.56
CA LEU A 28 1.24 23.31 -9.22
C LEU A 28 2.16 23.91 -10.30
N MET A 29 1.93 23.58 -11.57
CA MET A 29 2.81 23.96 -12.66
C MET A 29 2.79 25.46 -12.97
N MET A 30 1.63 26.12 -12.84
CA MET A 30 1.46 27.54 -13.17
C MET A 30 1.76 28.48 -11.98
N SER A 31 1.89 27.93 -10.77
CA SER A 31 2.21 28.75 -9.61
C SER A 31 3.69 29.16 -9.58
N PRO A 32 4.00 30.38 -9.12
CA PRO A 32 5.38 30.80 -8.92
C PRO A 32 6.14 29.92 -7.92
N VAL A 33 7.40 29.64 -8.21
CA VAL A 33 8.26 28.79 -7.37
C VAL A 33 8.32 29.26 -5.92
N ASN A 34 8.45 30.58 -5.70
CA ASN A 34 8.48 31.17 -4.36
C ASN A 34 7.19 30.93 -3.56
N GLN A 35 6.03 30.90 -4.20
CA GLN A 35 4.75 30.59 -3.55
C GLN A 35 4.65 29.10 -3.18
N LEU A 36 5.07 28.23 -4.09
CA LEU A 36 5.09 26.78 -3.83
C LEU A 36 6.02 26.41 -2.68
N LEU A 37 7.18 27.07 -2.59
CA LEU A 37 8.10 26.93 -1.46
C LEU A 37 7.48 27.36 -0.12
N ARG A 38 6.77 28.49 -0.10
CA ARG A 38 6.06 28.97 1.11
C ARG A 38 4.95 28.01 1.54
N ARG A 39 4.25 27.38 0.58
CA ARG A 39 3.20 26.38 0.84
C ARG A 39 3.73 24.97 1.09
N GLU A 40 5.04 24.77 1.01
CA GLU A 40 5.70 23.45 1.12
C GLU A 40 5.18 22.44 0.09
N GLU A 41 4.68 22.90 -1.05
CA GLU A 41 4.25 22.04 -2.17
C GLU A 41 5.44 21.52 -2.95
N ILE A 42 6.52 22.29 -3.01
CA ILE A 42 7.85 21.90 -3.49
C ILE A 42 8.88 22.14 -2.41
N VAL A 43 9.93 21.33 -2.37
CA VAL A 43 11.02 21.45 -1.39
C VAL A 43 12.36 21.13 -2.05
N PHE A 44 13.35 21.99 -1.83
CA PHE A 44 14.71 21.77 -2.31
C PHE A 44 15.56 21.07 -1.28
N GLY A 45 16.32 20.10 -1.72
CA GLY A 45 17.27 19.36 -0.88
C GLY A 45 18.49 18.93 -1.67
N TYR A 46 19.33 18.14 -1.03
CA TYR A 46 20.55 17.59 -1.63
C TYR A 46 20.60 16.09 -1.42
N VAL A 47 21.17 15.38 -2.39
CA VAL A 47 21.53 13.99 -2.18
C VAL A 47 22.69 13.95 -1.20
N ASP A 48 22.48 13.27 -0.07
CA ASP A 48 23.49 13.11 0.98
C ASP A 48 24.38 11.91 0.67
N HIS A 49 23.79 10.73 0.54
CA HIS A 49 24.49 9.52 0.16
C HIS A 49 23.54 8.48 -0.45
N ILE A 50 24.12 7.38 -0.91
CA ILE A 50 23.39 6.24 -1.50
C ILE A 50 23.62 5.01 -0.64
N ASN A 51 22.54 4.32 -0.30
CA ASN A 51 22.60 2.98 0.25
C ASN A 51 22.52 1.96 -0.89
N GLU A 52 23.69 1.54 -1.39
CA GLU A 52 23.78 0.62 -2.52
C GLU A 52 23.17 -0.75 -2.23
N ASN A 53 23.26 -1.21 -1.00
CA ASN A 53 22.74 -2.53 -0.61
C ASN A 53 21.21 -2.59 -0.72
N ARG A 54 20.53 -1.48 -0.47
CA ARG A 54 19.07 -1.38 -0.50
C ARG A 54 18.52 -0.77 -1.79
N GLY A 55 19.34 -0.14 -2.61
CA GLY A 55 18.86 0.66 -3.74
C GLY A 55 18.15 1.94 -3.33
N HIS A 56 18.45 2.46 -2.13
CA HIS A 56 17.86 3.68 -1.58
C HIS A 56 18.80 4.88 -1.70
N VAL A 57 18.22 6.07 -1.74
CA VAL A 57 18.96 7.33 -1.71
C VAL A 57 18.56 8.10 -0.45
N VAL A 58 19.54 8.67 0.24
CA VAL A 58 19.28 9.55 1.39
C VAL A 58 19.43 10.98 0.93
N LEU A 59 18.39 11.78 1.20
CA LEU A 59 18.33 13.21 0.95
C LEU A 59 18.48 13.97 2.27
N ARG A 60 19.11 15.14 2.22
CA ARG A 60 19.12 16.11 3.32
C ARG A 60 18.43 17.40 2.90
N PHE A 61 17.66 17.94 3.82
CA PHE A 61 16.94 19.21 3.68
C PHE A 61 17.34 20.15 4.82
N PRO A 62 17.36 21.46 4.62
CA PRO A 62 17.51 22.39 5.75
C PRO A 62 16.51 22.04 6.85
N LYS A 63 16.90 22.25 8.11
CA LYS A 63 16.09 21.90 9.29
C LYS A 63 14.66 22.45 9.16
N ASP A 64 13.67 21.61 9.46
CA ASP A 64 12.23 21.90 9.36
C ASP A 64 11.71 22.23 7.95
N ARG A 65 12.54 22.00 6.91
CA ARG A 65 12.18 22.20 5.50
C ARG A 65 12.04 20.88 4.72
N ALA A 66 12.06 19.74 5.37
CA ALA A 66 11.85 18.47 4.70
C ALA A 66 10.38 18.35 4.21
N PRO A 67 10.14 17.69 3.05
CA PRO A 67 8.82 17.57 2.47
C PRO A 67 7.83 16.89 3.42
N ARG A 68 6.57 17.32 3.44
CA ARG A 68 5.52 16.60 4.17
C ARG A 68 5.36 15.20 3.60
N LEU A 69 5.13 14.20 4.46
CA LEU A 69 4.84 12.85 4.00
C LEU A 69 3.50 12.84 3.25
N LYS A 70 3.57 12.58 1.95
CA LYS A 70 2.44 12.08 1.16
C LYS A 70 2.76 10.64 0.77
N VAL A 71 1.77 9.91 0.26
CA VAL A 71 1.94 8.47 -0.09
C VAL A 71 3.10 8.28 -1.05
N GLN A 72 3.21 9.18 -2.02
CA GLN A 72 4.29 9.19 -3.00
C GLN A 72 4.72 10.63 -3.27
N ARG A 73 5.94 10.80 -3.76
CA ARG A 73 6.50 12.10 -4.18
C ARG A 73 7.26 11.92 -5.47
N SER A 74 7.25 12.94 -6.29
CA SER A 74 8.14 13.05 -7.44
C SER A 74 9.41 13.76 -7.05
N ILE A 75 10.53 13.34 -7.64
CA ILE A 75 11.85 13.93 -7.45
C ILE A 75 12.42 14.34 -8.80
N MET A 76 13.08 15.48 -8.83
CA MET A 76 13.87 15.93 -9.97
C MET A 76 15.26 16.33 -9.51
N ALA A 77 16.28 15.89 -10.25
CA ALA A 77 17.63 16.42 -10.10
C ALA A 77 17.74 17.79 -10.76
N ILE A 78 18.41 18.73 -10.09
CA ILE A 78 18.64 20.07 -10.61
C ILE A 78 20.12 20.16 -11.03
N LYS A 79 20.40 20.50 -12.28
CA LYS A 79 21.75 20.94 -12.64
C LYS A 79 22.01 22.34 -12.08
N LYS A 80 23.14 22.56 -11.46
CA LYS A 80 23.62 23.92 -11.20
C LYS A 80 23.68 24.65 -12.53
N ALA A 81 23.03 25.80 -12.61
CA ALA A 81 23.18 26.68 -13.77
C ALA A 81 24.68 27.00 -13.98
N ALA A 82 25.12 26.94 -15.20
CA ALA A 82 26.52 27.13 -15.59
C ALA A 82 27.11 28.52 -15.25
N ARG A 83 26.33 29.41 -14.61
CA ARG A 83 26.70 30.77 -14.22
C ARG A 83 26.88 30.95 -12.71
N ALA A 84 27.07 29.88 -11.94
CA ALA A 84 27.44 30.00 -10.52
C ALA A 84 28.76 30.77 -10.30
N ASP A 85 29.56 30.95 -11.35
CA ASP A 85 30.83 31.68 -11.36
C ASP A 85 30.66 33.19 -11.17
N LEU A 86 29.43 33.72 -11.28
CA LEU A 86 29.16 35.16 -11.15
C LEU A 86 28.51 35.55 -9.83
N GLY A 87 28.41 34.65 -8.85
CA GLY A 87 27.83 34.94 -7.54
C GLY A 87 26.36 35.38 -7.53
N GLN A 88 25.68 35.32 -8.66
CA GLN A 88 24.27 35.65 -8.78
C GLN A 88 23.41 34.41 -8.66
N ASN A 89 22.37 34.47 -7.81
CA ASN A 89 21.29 33.47 -7.79
C ASN A 89 20.60 33.48 -9.16
N VAL A 90 20.92 32.50 -9.98
CA VAL A 90 20.45 32.44 -11.40
C VAL A 90 19.00 31.94 -11.52
N TYR A 91 18.32 31.67 -10.41
CA TYR A 91 16.93 31.24 -10.44
C TYR A 91 15.98 32.41 -10.28
N ASP A 92 15.12 32.63 -11.28
CA ASP A 92 13.97 33.50 -11.08
C ASP A 92 12.91 32.74 -10.27
N TRP A 93 12.92 32.98 -8.96
CA TRP A 93 11.95 32.40 -8.02
C TRP A 93 10.51 32.88 -8.25
N ASN A 94 10.30 33.89 -9.10
CA ASN A 94 8.99 34.40 -9.47
C ASN A 94 8.43 33.76 -10.75
N CYS A 95 9.24 33.01 -11.49
CA CYS A 95 8.75 32.27 -12.64
C CYS A 95 7.80 31.14 -12.21
N SER A 96 6.96 30.67 -13.14
CA SER A 96 6.12 29.49 -12.91
C SER A 96 6.99 28.25 -12.67
N PHE A 97 6.47 27.28 -11.93
CA PHE A 97 7.18 26.02 -11.75
C PHE A 97 7.40 25.28 -13.09
N PHE A 98 6.47 25.49 -14.03
CA PHE A 98 6.63 24.97 -15.40
C PHE A 98 7.86 25.55 -16.09
N ASP A 99 8.03 26.88 -16.09
CA ASP A 99 9.17 27.55 -16.71
C ASP A 99 10.47 27.22 -15.95
N PHE A 100 10.40 27.13 -14.64
CA PHE A 100 11.50 26.65 -13.82
C PHE A 100 11.94 25.25 -14.26
N CYS A 101 11.00 24.32 -14.47
CA CYS A 101 11.28 22.97 -14.96
C CYS A 101 11.84 22.98 -16.39
N LYS A 102 11.35 23.85 -17.28
CA LYS A 102 11.79 23.92 -18.68
C LYS A 102 13.17 24.55 -18.83
N ASN A 103 13.51 25.55 -18.04
CA ASN A 103 14.76 26.30 -18.11
C ASN A 103 15.91 25.65 -17.30
N GLY A 104 15.58 24.83 -16.30
CA GLY A 104 16.54 23.94 -15.68
C GLY A 104 16.78 22.74 -16.59
N GLU A 105 18.01 22.25 -16.74
CA GLU A 105 18.26 21.01 -17.47
C GLU A 105 17.65 19.81 -16.71
N TYR A 106 16.32 19.70 -16.81
CA TYR A 106 15.56 18.62 -16.21
C TYR A 106 15.52 17.42 -17.14
N HIS A 107 16.07 16.33 -16.69
CA HIS A 107 15.62 15.03 -17.11
C HIS A 107 14.71 14.51 -15.99
N SER A 108 13.47 14.98 -15.96
CA SER A 108 12.43 14.33 -15.18
C SER A 108 12.01 13.10 -15.97
N GLU A 109 12.42 11.95 -15.52
CA GLU A 109 11.59 10.79 -15.71
C GLU A 109 10.39 11.03 -14.79
N THR A 110 9.34 11.61 -15.33
CA THR A 110 8.11 12.02 -14.60
C THR A 110 7.36 10.83 -14.00
N SER A 111 7.81 9.62 -14.27
CA SER A 111 7.30 8.37 -13.77
C SER A 111 7.88 7.92 -12.42
N ASP A 112 8.91 8.60 -11.90
CA ASP A 112 9.54 8.20 -10.65
C ASP A 112 8.73 8.68 -9.44
N LEU A 113 7.74 7.87 -9.12
CA LEU A 113 7.01 7.99 -7.87
C LEU A 113 7.80 7.27 -6.78
N MET A 114 8.44 8.04 -5.92
CA MET A 114 9.23 7.50 -4.81
C MET A 114 8.48 7.50 -3.50
N SER A 115 8.81 6.57 -2.65
CA SER A 115 8.39 6.53 -1.25
C SER A 115 9.40 7.23 -0.37
N LEU A 116 8.93 8.12 0.50
CA LEU A 116 9.75 8.86 1.45
C LEU A 116 9.50 8.37 2.87
N TYR A 117 10.57 8.32 3.66
CA TYR A 117 10.52 8.09 5.10
C TYR A 117 11.55 8.98 5.81
N TYR A 118 11.18 9.56 6.96
CA TYR A 118 12.09 10.39 7.73
C TYR A 118 13.11 9.53 8.47
N LEU A 119 14.32 10.08 8.60
CA LEU A 119 15.40 9.45 9.34
C LEU A 119 15.77 10.30 10.55
N ARG A 120 15.90 9.67 11.70
CA ARG A 120 16.47 10.30 12.90
C ARG A 120 17.98 10.40 12.73
N LYS A 121 18.49 11.65 12.64
CA LYS A 121 19.92 11.96 12.75
C LYS A 121 20.09 13.14 13.70
N ASN A 122 21.13 13.12 14.52
CA ASN A 122 21.47 14.21 15.43
C ASN A 122 22.25 15.29 14.66
N ASP A 123 21.60 15.97 13.74
CA ASP A 123 22.15 17.10 13.00
C ASP A 123 21.23 18.31 13.23
N PRO A 124 21.74 19.40 13.85
CA PRO A 124 20.92 20.58 14.11
C PRO A 124 20.59 21.38 12.84
N ARG A 125 21.30 21.15 11.73
CA ARG A 125 21.18 21.94 10.50
C ARG A 125 20.27 21.29 9.47
N TYR A 126 20.12 19.96 9.50
CA TYR A 126 19.44 19.21 8.45
C TYR A 126 18.46 18.18 8.98
N ASP A 127 17.37 18.00 8.24
CA ASP A 127 16.50 16.84 8.30
C ASP A 127 16.90 15.84 7.20
N TYR A 128 16.87 14.56 7.51
CA TYR A 128 17.22 13.48 6.59
C TYR A 128 16.02 12.65 6.22
N VAL A 129 15.95 12.29 4.93
CA VAL A 129 14.83 11.54 4.35
C VAL A 129 15.39 10.45 3.45
N GLY A 130 15.02 9.21 3.73
CA GLY A 130 15.31 8.10 2.84
C GLY A 130 14.28 8.03 1.70
N CYS A 131 14.74 7.66 0.51
CA CYS A 131 13.94 7.50 -0.70
C CYS A 131 14.09 6.07 -1.24
N SER A 132 12.98 5.42 -1.50
CA SER A 132 12.89 4.11 -2.16
C SER A 132 11.98 4.19 -3.39
N ALA A 133 11.91 3.13 -4.17
CA ALA A 133 11.14 3.03 -5.42
C ALA A 133 11.61 3.99 -6.54
N LEU A 134 12.90 4.33 -6.56
CA LEU A 134 13.51 5.09 -7.66
C LEU A 134 13.71 4.17 -8.87
N SER A 135 13.55 4.71 -10.09
CA SER A 135 13.92 3.99 -11.29
C SER A 135 15.42 3.64 -11.29
N VAL A 136 15.78 2.57 -11.97
CA VAL A 136 17.19 2.15 -12.11
C VAL A 136 18.03 3.27 -12.72
N SER A 137 17.49 3.93 -13.75
CA SER A 137 18.18 5.03 -14.44
C SER A 137 18.44 6.23 -13.53
N MET A 138 17.47 6.62 -12.69
CA MET A 138 17.62 7.72 -11.74
C MET A 138 18.60 7.36 -10.62
N PHE A 139 18.50 6.14 -10.09
CA PHE A 139 19.42 5.66 -9.06
C PHE A 139 20.86 5.63 -9.57
N ASP A 140 21.10 5.08 -10.76
CA ASP A 140 22.44 5.03 -11.39
C ASP A 140 22.98 6.43 -11.71
N ARG A 141 22.12 7.36 -12.08
CA ARG A 141 22.48 8.76 -12.28
C ARG A 141 22.96 9.40 -10.98
N PHE A 142 22.22 9.23 -9.90
CA PHE A 142 22.63 9.75 -8.59
C PHE A 142 23.96 9.14 -8.14
N LYS A 143 24.11 7.83 -8.29
CA LYS A 143 25.34 7.11 -7.98
C LYS A 143 26.55 7.70 -8.74
N ARG A 144 26.45 7.80 -10.07
CA ARG A 144 27.55 8.35 -10.91
C ARG A 144 27.90 9.79 -10.53
N THR A 145 26.90 10.63 -10.24
CA THR A 145 27.11 12.04 -9.88
C THR A 145 27.85 12.18 -8.55
N LEU A 146 27.49 11.40 -7.56
CA LEU A 146 28.15 11.39 -6.25
C LEU A 146 29.58 10.82 -6.33
N GLN A 147 29.78 9.74 -7.10
CA GLN A 147 31.11 9.15 -7.31
C GLN A 147 32.06 10.12 -8.03
N ALA A 148 31.55 11.02 -8.86
CA ALA A 148 32.31 12.09 -9.48
C ALA A 148 32.59 13.28 -8.51
N GLY A 149 32.28 13.16 -7.22
CA GLY A 149 32.49 14.20 -6.19
C GLY A 149 31.60 15.43 -6.36
N LYS A 150 30.53 15.35 -7.14
CA LYS A 150 29.63 16.48 -7.40
C LYS A 150 28.46 16.48 -6.42
N SER A 151 28.17 17.65 -5.85
CA SER A 151 26.94 17.86 -5.08
C SER A 151 25.74 17.86 -6.03
N LEU A 152 24.70 17.09 -5.69
CA LEU A 152 23.48 17.01 -6.48
C LEU A 152 22.32 17.62 -5.69
N GLN A 153 21.81 18.73 -6.20
CA GLN A 153 20.58 19.34 -5.69
C GLN A 153 19.37 18.67 -6.31
N VAL A 154 18.31 18.52 -5.55
CA VAL A 154 17.04 17.95 -5.97
C VAL A 154 15.88 18.82 -5.56
N VAL A 155 14.79 18.79 -6.32
CA VAL A 155 13.49 19.29 -5.89
C VAL A 155 12.55 18.10 -5.71
N VAL A 156 11.83 18.11 -4.59
CA VAL A 156 10.79 17.12 -4.28
C VAL A 156 9.45 17.83 -4.31
N PHE A 157 8.49 17.29 -5.01
CA PHE A 157 7.17 17.90 -5.22
C PHE A 157 6.06 16.85 -5.20
N ASN A 158 4.80 17.31 -5.20
CA ASN A 158 3.67 16.41 -5.29
C ASN A 158 3.68 15.69 -6.65
N PRO A 159 3.47 14.36 -6.68
CA PRO A 159 3.33 13.66 -7.95
C PRO A 159 2.10 14.17 -8.68
N PHE A 160 2.17 14.11 -10.00
CA PHE A 160 0.99 14.30 -10.80
C PHE A 160 0.01 13.16 -10.54
N PRO A 161 -1.29 13.46 -10.42
CA PRO A 161 -2.29 12.43 -10.28
C PRO A 161 -2.25 11.46 -11.48
N PRO A 162 -2.55 10.19 -11.29
CA PRO A 162 -2.52 9.20 -12.38
C PRO A 162 -3.76 9.33 -13.27
N VAL A 163 -3.89 10.48 -13.95
CA VAL A 163 -5.01 10.79 -14.87
C VAL A 163 -5.16 9.75 -15.97
N ASP A 164 -4.05 9.20 -16.46
CA ASP A 164 -4.06 8.17 -17.51
C ASP A 164 -4.85 6.94 -17.09
N TYR A 165 -4.70 6.50 -15.84
CA TYR A 165 -5.46 5.36 -15.33
C TYR A 165 -6.97 5.58 -15.43
N MET A 166 -7.45 6.73 -14.96
CA MET A 166 -8.86 7.08 -15.00
C MET A 166 -9.37 7.27 -16.44
N ASN A 167 -8.58 7.92 -17.29
CA ASN A 167 -8.89 8.07 -18.71
C ASN A 167 -8.98 6.72 -19.44
N ASN A 168 -8.09 5.79 -19.12
CA ASN A 168 -8.12 4.44 -19.68
C ASN A 168 -9.37 3.66 -19.24
N LEU A 169 -9.86 3.88 -18.01
CA LEU A 169 -11.14 3.31 -17.55
C LEU A 169 -12.34 3.96 -18.25
N VAL A 170 -12.31 5.26 -18.54
CA VAL A 170 -13.34 5.91 -19.37
C VAL A 170 -13.37 5.29 -20.77
N ASN A 171 -12.20 5.10 -21.41
CA ASN A 171 -12.09 4.45 -22.71
C ASN A 171 -12.63 3.02 -22.68
N PHE A 172 -12.29 2.23 -21.65
CA PHE A 172 -12.83 0.91 -21.47
C PHE A 172 -14.36 0.91 -21.36
N LEU A 173 -14.94 1.81 -20.55
CA LEU A 173 -16.39 1.94 -20.37
C LEU A 173 -17.10 2.35 -21.67
N GLU A 174 -16.44 3.14 -22.52
CA GLU A 174 -16.97 3.49 -23.84
C GLU A 174 -17.05 2.27 -24.79
N ILE A 175 -16.05 1.39 -24.73
CA ILE A 175 -16.03 0.13 -25.49
C ILE A 175 -17.03 -0.88 -24.91
N TYR A 176 -17.23 -0.87 -23.59
CA TYR A 176 -18.05 -1.84 -22.86
C TYR A 176 -19.35 -1.20 -22.34
N LYS A 177 -20.19 -0.73 -23.26
CA LYS A 177 -21.45 -0.01 -22.92
C LYS A 177 -22.53 -0.93 -22.33
N ASP A 178 -22.56 -2.19 -22.76
CA ASP A 178 -23.61 -3.15 -22.39
C ASP A 178 -23.26 -3.93 -21.11
N MET A 179 -23.12 -3.17 -20.01
CA MET A 179 -22.86 -3.76 -18.71
C MET A 179 -24.13 -4.42 -18.15
N PRO A 180 -24.07 -5.67 -17.64
CA PRO A 180 -25.22 -6.32 -17.05
C PRO A 180 -25.84 -5.50 -15.91
N GLU A 181 -27.17 -5.43 -15.85
CA GLU A 181 -27.90 -4.63 -14.84
C GLU A 181 -27.50 -5.01 -13.40
N GLN A 182 -27.24 -6.30 -13.15
CA GLN A 182 -26.81 -6.80 -11.84
C GLN A 182 -25.48 -6.20 -11.36
N LEU A 183 -24.60 -5.80 -12.28
CA LEU A 183 -23.35 -5.11 -11.97
C LEU A 183 -23.55 -3.60 -11.75
N LEU A 184 -24.63 -3.05 -12.29
CA LEU A 184 -24.96 -1.65 -12.11
C LEU A 184 -25.68 -1.40 -10.77
N GLU A 185 -26.48 -2.36 -10.32
CA GLU A 185 -27.21 -2.34 -9.04
C GLU A 185 -27.35 -3.75 -8.48
N PRO A 186 -26.37 -4.27 -7.76
CA PRO A 186 -26.54 -5.53 -7.08
C PRO A 186 -27.65 -5.40 -6.00
N LYS A 187 -28.67 -6.24 -6.11
CA LYS A 187 -29.83 -6.23 -5.22
C LYS A 187 -29.59 -6.94 -3.89
N ILE A 188 -28.50 -7.66 -3.78
CA ILE A 188 -28.13 -8.49 -2.64
C ILE A 188 -27.13 -7.72 -1.77
N SER A 189 -27.31 -7.72 -0.43
CA SER A 189 -26.33 -7.10 0.47
C SER A 189 -25.05 -7.93 0.55
N TYR A 190 -23.94 -7.32 0.96
CA TYR A 190 -22.69 -8.07 1.16
C TYR A 190 -22.82 -9.17 2.22
N GLU A 191 -23.69 -8.99 3.20
CA GLU A 191 -23.98 -9.99 4.23
C GLU A 191 -24.63 -11.24 3.67
N ASP A 192 -25.28 -11.14 2.49
CA ASP A 192 -25.87 -12.25 1.77
C ASP A 192 -24.89 -12.96 0.82
N TRP A 193 -23.62 -12.49 0.72
CA TRP A 193 -22.60 -13.16 -0.05
C TRP A 193 -21.96 -14.29 0.76
N HIS A 194 -22.24 -15.52 0.35
CA HIS A 194 -21.77 -16.74 1.01
C HIS A 194 -20.80 -17.52 0.09
N PRO A 195 -19.52 -17.11 0.02
CA PRO A 195 -18.51 -17.87 -0.69
C PRO A 195 -18.32 -19.25 -0.03
N GLU A 196 -18.01 -20.27 -0.82
CA GLU A 196 -17.67 -21.59 -0.29
C GLU A 196 -16.40 -21.48 0.56
N GLU A 197 -16.47 -21.97 1.79
CA GLU A 197 -15.35 -21.90 2.73
C GLU A 197 -14.29 -22.96 2.42
N LEU A 198 -13.03 -22.55 2.37
CA LEU A 198 -11.87 -23.40 2.17
C LEU A 198 -11.00 -23.37 3.41
N GLU A 199 -10.78 -24.54 4.00
CA GLU A 199 -9.89 -24.71 5.15
C GLU A 199 -8.57 -25.34 4.69
N TYR A 200 -7.46 -24.90 5.29
CA TYR A 200 -6.16 -25.51 5.06
C TYR A 200 -6.12 -26.92 5.64
N ASN A 201 -5.68 -27.87 4.82
CA ASN A 201 -5.46 -29.25 5.25
C ASN A 201 -3.96 -29.61 5.18
N PRO A 202 -3.29 -29.90 6.30
CA PRO A 202 -1.87 -30.24 6.32
C PRO A 202 -1.50 -31.49 5.48
N LYS A 203 -2.47 -32.36 5.23
CA LYS A 203 -2.28 -33.57 4.38
C LYS A 203 -2.40 -33.26 2.88
N LYS A 204 -2.88 -32.06 2.52
CA LYS A 204 -3.03 -31.56 1.15
C LYS A 204 -2.61 -30.09 1.11
N GLU A 205 -1.32 -29.85 1.23
CA GLU A 205 -0.75 -28.50 1.37
C GLU A 205 -1.25 -27.53 0.28
N ASN A 206 -1.36 -27.98 -0.96
CA ASN A 206 -1.82 -27.18 -2.09
C ASN A 206 -3.32 -27.36 -2.42
N GLY A 207 -4.08 -27.97 -1.52
CA GLY A 207 -5.49 -28.33 -1.78
C GLY A 207 -6.39 -27.13 -2.12
N ILE A 208 -6.11 -25.94 -1.58
CA ILE A 208 -6.82 -24.69 -1.92
C ILE A 208 -6.51 -24.29 -3.37
N ALA A 209 -5.24 -24.29 -3.76
CA ALA A 209 -4.83 -23.96 -5.14
C ALA A 209 -5.42 -24.96 -6.15
N GLU A 210 -5.36 -26.26 -5.85
CA GLU A 210 -5.95 -27.32 -6.67
C GLU A 210 -7.47 -27.14 -6.84
N ARG A 211 -8.17 -26.73 -5.76
CA ARG A 211 -9.62 -26.46 -5.83
C ARG A 211 -9.94 -25.30 -6.75
N VAL A 212 -9.16 -24.21 -6.67
CA VAL A 212 -9.29 -23.04 -7.53
C VAL A 212 -8.98 -23.41 -9.00
N MET A 213 -7.89 -24.15 -9.25
CA MET A 213 -7.53 -24.60 -10.61
C MET A 213 -8.62 -25.46 -11.25
N LYS A 214 -9.19 -26.43 -10.51
CA LYS A 214 -10.32 -27.25 -11.01
C LYS A 214 -11.55 -26.41 -11.36
N THR A 215 -11.75 -25.29 -10.68
CA THR A 215 -12.81 -24.35 -11.05
C THR A 215 -12.46 -23.63 -12.35
N LEU A 216 -11.22 -23.12 -12.46
CA LEU A 216 -10.75 -22.44 -13.66
C LEU A 216 -10.65 -23.35 -14.89
N GLU A 217 -10.57 -24.68 -14.75
CA GLU A 217 -10.70 -25.63 -15.87
C GLU A 217 -12.09 -25.56 -16.50
N LYS A 218 -13.14 -25.41 -15.68
CA LYS A 218 -14.55 -25.42 -16.09
C LYS A 218 -15.08 -24.04 -16.40
N ASP A 219 -14.73 -23.07 -15.57
CA ASP A 219 -15.24 -21.71 -15.61
C ASP A 219 -14.12 -20.76 -16.10
N ASP A 220 -14.49 -19.65 -16.69
CA ASP A 220 -13.56 -18.62 -17.16
C ASP A 220 -13.13 -17.63 -16.05
N CYS A 221 -13.81 -17.67 -14.92
CA CYS A 221 -13.52 -16.77 -13.79
C CYS A 221 -13.81 -17.45 -12.44
N CYS A 222 -12.98 -17.08 -11.44
CA CYS A 222 -13.13 -17.51 -10.06
C CYS A 222 -12.76 -16.36 -9.11
N ILE A 223 -13.47 -16.23 -7.99
CA ILE A 223 -13.15 -15.28 -6.93
C ILE A 223 -12.57 -16.04 -5.74
N LEU A 224 -11.44 -15.57 -5.21
CA LEU A 224 -10.82 -16.08 -3.99
C LEU A 224 -10.74 -14.97 -2.94
N GLN A 225 -11.64 -14.97 -1.95
CA GLN A 225 -11.53 -14.12 -0.79
C GLN A 225 -10.47 -14.69 0.15
N GLY A 226 -9.48 -13.89 0.45
CA GLY A 226 -8.43 -14.27 1.38
C GLY A 226 -8.27 -13.24 2.48
N PRO A 227 -8.81 -13.47 3.67
CA PRO A 227 -8.51 -12.69 4.87
C PRO A 227 -7.01 -12.55 5.15
N PRO A 228 -6.60 -11.75 6.14
CA PRO A 228 -5.19 -11.50 6.42
C PRO A 228 -4.41 -12.78 6.77
N GLY A 229 -3.25 -12.97 6.12
CA GLY A 229 -2.33 -14.06 6.45
C GLY A 229 -2.77 -15.47 6.03
N THR A 230 -3.75 -15.59 5.14
CA THR A 230 -4.28 -16.87 4.66
C THR A 230 -3.41 -17.57 3.60
N GLY A 231 -2.23 -17.03 3.28
CA GLY A 231 -1.35 -17.62 2.27
C GLY A 231 -1.77 -17.35 0.83
N LYS A 232 -2.57 -16.28 0.57
CA LYS A 232 -3.01 -15.89 -0.79
C LYS A 232 -1.86 -15.89 -1.80
N SER A 233 -0.80 -15.13 -1.50
CA SER A 233 0.32 -14.96 -2.43
C SER A 233 1.04 -16.30 -2.72
N TYR A 234 1.12 -17.21 -1.74
CA TYR A 234 1.63 -18.57 -1.97
C TYR A 234 0.69 -19.39 -2.87
N THR A 235 -0.62 -19.36 -2.57
CA THR A 235 -1.65 -20.05 -3.38
C THR A 235 -1.63 -19.55 -4.82
N ILE A 236 -1.56 -18.23 -5.03
CA ILE A 236 -1.45 -17.61 -6.35
C ILE A 236 -0.17 -18.04 -7.05
N ALA A 237 0.97 -18.00 -6.34
CA ALA A 237 2.27 -18.39 -6.89
C ALA A 237 2.28 -19.85 -7.35
N TYR A 238 1.65 -20.75 -6.61
CA TYR A 238 1.50 -22.15 -6.99
C TYR A 238 0.66 -22.31 -8.27
N ILE A 239 -0.47 -21.60 -8.37
CA ILE A 239 -1.32 -21.59 -9.57
C ILE A 239 -0.51 -21.05 -10.77
N ILE A 240 0.20 -19.93 -10.59
CA ILE A 240 1.06 -19.35 -11.65
C ILE A 240 2.08 -20.40 -12.11
N ALA A 241 2.85 -20.99 -11.18
CA ALA A 241 3.86 -21.99 -11.51
C ALA A 241 3.28 -23.14 -12.36
N HIS A 242 2.12 -23.66 -11.98
CA HIS A 242 1.42 -24.69 -12.76
C HIS A 242 1.11 -24.26 -14.19
N TYR A 243 0.63 -23.04 -14.41
CA TYR A 243 0.37 -22.49 -15.75
C TYR A 243 1.66 -22.31 -16.55
N LEU A 244 2.74 -21.79 -15.91
CA LEU A 244 4.03 -21.59 -16.58
C LEU A 244 4.69 -22.91 -16.99
N ASP A 245 4.57 -23.97 -16.18
CA ASP A 245 5.02 -25.34 -16.52
C ASP A 245 4.24 -25.87 -17.72
N GLY A 246 2.96 -25.57 -17.81
CA GLY A 246 2.09 -25.87 -18.96
C GLY A 246 2.35 -24.98 -20.20
N LYS A 247 3.42 -24.18 -20.23
CA LYS A 247 3.74 -23.23 -21.31
C LYS A 247 2.65 -22.19 -21.57
N LYS A 248 1.89 -21.81 -20.53
CA LYS A 248 0.83 -20.82 -20.61
C LYS A 248 1.38 -19.42 -20.28
N THR A 249 0.76 -18.40 -20.85
CA THR A 249 1.05 -17.00 -20.56
C THR A 249 0.25 -16.51 -19.37
N VAL A 250 0.90 -15.88 -18.41
CA VAL A 250 0.23 -15.37 -17.20
C VAL A 250 0.52 -13.88 -17.01
N CYS A 251 -0.55 -13.12 -16.70
CA CYS A 251 -0.45 -11.74 -16.25
C CYS A 251 -0.91 -11.64 -14.79
N ALA A 252 -0.07 -11.13 -13.91
CA ALA A 252 -0.42 -10.81 -12.52
C ALA A 252 -0.46 -9.30 -12.31
N THR A 253 -1.55 -8.79 -11.73
CA THR A 253 -1.72 -7.36 -11.48
C THR A 253 -2.21 -7.08 -10.06
N THR A 254 -1.79 -5.94 -9.51
CA THR A 254 -2.18 -5.42 -8.19
C THR A 254 -2.12 -3.90 -8.17
N MET A 255 -2.67 -3.26 -7.15
CA MET A 255 -2.60 -1.79 -7.01
C MET A 255 -1.20 -1.28 -6.68
N ALA A 256 -0.41 -2.04 -5.91
CA ALA A 256 0.88 -1.60 -5.40
C ALA A 256 2.03 -2.52 -5.84
N ASN A 257 3.17 -1.94 -6.21
CA ASN A 257 4.39 -2.68 -6.58
C ASN A 257 4.81 -3.69 -5.50
N LYS A 258 4.62 -3.36 -4.22
CA LYS A 258 4.99 -4.22 -3.10
C LYS A 258 4.27 -5.58 -3.14
N GLY A 259 2.99 -5.63 -3.49
CA GLY A 259 2.23 -6.88 -3.65
C GLY A 259 2.85 -7.78 -4.72
N LEU A 260 3.23 -7.20 -5.88
CA LEU A 260 3.93 -7.94 -6.93
C LEU A 260 5.27 -8.49 -6.45
N MET A 261 6.04 -7.70 -5.70
CA MET A 261 7.34 -8.14 -5.17
C MET A 261 7.19 -9.25 -4.11
N GLU A 262 6.15 -9.21 -3.29
CA GLU A 262 5.83 -10.30 -2.37
C GLU A 262 5.40 -11.58 -3.11
N LEU A 263 4.66 -11.44 -4.21
CA LEU A 263 4.24 -12.56 -5.05
C LEU A 263 5.42 -13.25 -5.74
N VAL A 264 6.27 -12.50 -6.44
CA VAL A 264 7.38 -13.08 -7.22
C VAL A 264 8.45 -13.76 -6.36
N LYS A 265 8.53 -13.39 -5.07
CA LYS A 265 9.45 -14.02 -4.10
C LYS A 265 8.91 -15.32 -3.50
N GLN A 266 7.68 -15.71 -3.79
CA GLN A 266 7.12 -16.94 -3.22
C GLN A 266 7.87 -18.19 -3.73
N PRO A 267 8.04 -19.22 -2.87
CA PRO A 267 8.81 -20.42 -3.20
C PRO A 267 8.46 -21.07 -4.55
N PRO A 268 7.16 -21.21 -4.95
CA PRO A 268 6.82 -21.83 -6.23
C PRO A 268 7.36 -21.09 -7.46
N LEU A 269 7.68 -19.80 -7.35
CA LEU A 269 8.14 -18.97 -8.47
C LEU A 269 9.67 -18.81 -8.55
N GLN A 270 10.43 -19.35 -7.58
CA GLN A 270 11.87 -19.11 -7.48
C GLN A 270 12.69 -19.63 -8.67
N LEU A 271 12.30 -20.76 -9.26
CA LEU A 271 12.97 -21.29 -10.45
C LEU A 271 12.72 -20.38 -11.66
N PHE A 272 11.48 -19.99 -11.89
CA PHE A 272 11.09 -19.08 -12.98
C PHE A 272 11.76 -17.69 -12.84
N LEU A 273 11.93 -17.21 -11.60
CA LEU A 273 12.64 -15.97 -11.31
C LEU A 273 14.14 -16.09 -11.70
N LYS A 274 14.80 -17.16 -11.29
CA LYS A 274 16.21 -17.42 -11.62
C LYS A 274 16.44 -17.58 -13.12
N ASP A 275 15.49 -18.20 -13.82
CA ASP A 275 15.54 -18.42 -15.28
C ASP A 275 15.16 -17.17 -16.08
N GLY A 276 14.86 -16.04 -15.42
CA GLY A 276 14.49 -14.79 -16.08
C GLY A 276 13.14 -14.82 -16.79
N ARG A 277 12.26 -15.75 -16.41
CA ARG A 277 10.90 -15.94 -16.97
C ARG A 277 9.83 -15.08 -16.29
N ILE A 278 10.24 -14.19 -15.39
CA ILE A 278 9.35 -13.23 -14.72
C ILE A 278 9.76 -11.83 -15.11
N SER A 279 8.85 -11.08 -15.70
CA SER A 279 9.07 -9.68 -16.09
C SER A 279 8.12 -8.74 -15.38
N LYS A 280 8.57 -7.51 -15.12
CA LYS A 280 7.76 -6.48 -14.43
C LYS A 280 7.83 -5.15 -15.16
N SER A 281 6.68 -4.51 -15.31
CA SER A 281 6.61 -3.10 -15.75
C SER A 281 7.22 -2.16 -14.70
N ASN A 282 7.88 -1.10 -15.16
CA ASN A 282 8.44 -0.04 -14.29
C ASN A 282 9.26 -0.60 -13.11
N LEU A 283 10.25 -1.44 -13.41
CA LEU A 283 11.12 -2.05 -12.42
C LEU A 283 12.03 -0.99 -11.75
N SER A 284 11.97 -0.87 -10.42
CA SER A 284 12.79 0.06 -9.66
C SER A 284 14.14 -0.53 -9.23
N ALA A 285 15.05 0.33 -8.73
CA ALA A 285 16.38 -0.06 -8.33
C ALA A 285 16.40 -0.96 -7.09
N ASP A 286 15.54 -0.70 -6.12
CA ASP A 286 15.36 -1.50 -4.93
C ASP A 286 14.68 -2.84 -5.24
N GLU A 287 13.64 -2.86 -6.08
CA GLU A 287 12.97 -4.09 -6.53
C GLU A 287 13.93 -5.04 -7.26
N ARG A 288 14.80 -4.50 -8.13
CA ARG A 288 15.81 -5.30 -8.83
C ARG A 288 16.81 -5.98 -7.89
N LYS A 289 17.10 -5.34 -6.77
CA LYS A 289 17.95 -5.93 -5.71
C LYS A 289 17.21 -6.92 -4.84
N GLU A 290 15.93 -6.65 -4.59
CA GLU A 290 15.06 -7.49 -3.77
C GLU A 290 14.70 -8.82 -4.43
N ALA A 291 14.54 -8.85 -5.76
CA ALA A 291 14.21 -10.03 -6.55
C ALA A 291 15.23 -10.23 -7.70
N VAL A 292 16.36 -10.84 -7.35
CA VAL A 292 17.42 -11.14 -8.34
C VAL A 292 16.89 -12.11 -9.39
N GLY A 293 17.03 -11.73 -10.68
CA GLY A 293 16.53 -12.51 -11.81
C GLY A 293 15.29 -11.90 -12.48
N ILE A 294 14.57 -10.98 -11.81
CA ILE A 294 13.43 -10.28 -12.41
C ILE A 294 13.89 -9.44 -13.62
N GLN A 295 13.13 -9.51 -14.71
CA GLN A 295 13.44 -8.81 -15.94
C GLN A 295 12.57 -7.56 -16.11
N PRO A 296 13.08 -6.48 -16.74
CA PRO A 296 12.21 -5.39 -17.17
C PRO A 296 11.28 -5.90 -18.28
N ALA A 297 10.01 -5.52 -18.19
CA ALA A 297 9.01 -5.90 -19.20
C ALA A 297 9.36 -5.30 -20.58
N LYS A 298 9.08 -6.04 -21.63
CA LYS A 298 9.14 -5.58 -23.02
C LYS A 298 7.98 -4.62 -23.31
N LYS A 299 8.15 -3.73 -24.29
CA LYS A 299 7.06 -2.86 -24.77
C LYS A 299 5.91 -3.69 -25.33
N GLY A 300 4.68 -3.17 -25.22
CA GLY A 300 3.49 -3.75 -25.84
C GLY A 300 2.74 -4.79 -24.98
N PHE A 301 3.10 -4.98 -23.70
CA PHE A 301 2.41 -5.89 -22.78
C PHE A 301 2.38 -7.37 -23.22
N VAL A 302 3.25 -7.75 -24.16
CA VAL A 302 3.32 -9.11 -24.68
C VAL A 302 4.33 -9.92 -23.88
N VAL A 303 3.98 -11.17 -23.59
CA VAL A 303 4.79 -12.12 -22.84
C VAL A 303 4.94 -13.43 -23.62
N ALA A 304 6.09 -14.09 -23.49
CA ALA A 304 6.32 -15.37 -24.16
C ALA A 304 5.56 -16.51 -23.48
N ALA A 305 5.32 -17.58 -24.22
CA ALA A 305 4.69 -18.79 -23.68
C ALA A 305 5.52 -19.37 -22.52
N GLY A 306 4.86 -19.55 -21.38
CA GLY A 306 5.49 -20.03 -20.16
C GLY A 306 6.10 -18.93 -19.29
N ASP A 307 5.87 -17.66 -19.58
CA ASP A 307 6.40 -16.54 -18.80
C ASP A 307 5.29 -15.79 -18.03
N LEU A 308 5.72 -15.14 -16.95
CA LEU A 308 4.88 -14.28 -16.10
C LEU A 308 5.17 -12.81 -16.40
N PHE A 309 4.12 -12.05 -16.67
CA PHE A 309 4.16 -10.60 -16.71
C PHE A 309 3.51 -10.01 -15.44
N CYS A 310 4.25 -9.15 -14.75
CA CYS A 310 3.78 -8.44 -13.55
C CYS A 310 3.60 -6.95 -13.83
N SER A 311 2.46 -6.40 -13.47
CA SER A 311 2.18 -4.97 -13.66
C SER A 311 1.27 -4.44 -12.57
N THR A 312 1.37 -3.14 -12.24
CA THR A 312 0.34 -2.50 -11.43
C THR A 312 -0.89 -2.22 -12.28
N ASN A 313 -2.06 -2.09 -11.63
CA ASN A 313 -3.31 -1.74 -12.30
C ASN A 313 -3.18 -0.44 -13.11
N TYR A 314 -2.42 0.54 -12.58
CA TYR A 314 -2.14 1.80 -13.27
C TYR A 314 -1.47 1.58 -14.62
N VAL A 315 -0.38 0.80 -14.64
CA VAL A 315 0.38 0.58 -15.86
C VAL A 315 -0.35 -0.39 -16.80
N LEU A 316 -0.98 -1.44 -16.29
CA LEU A 316 -1.73 -2.39 -17.12
C LEU A 316 -2.91 -1.70 -17.83
N SER A 317 -3.55 -0.70 -17.21
CA SER A 317 -4.65 0.04 -17.82
C SER A 317 -4.30 0.70 -19.16
N HIS A 318 -3.01 0.96 -19.41
CA HIS A 318 -2.55 1.56 -20.68
C HIS A 318 -2.86 0.69 -21.91
N VAL A 319 -3.20 -0.59 -21.74
CA VAL A 319 -3.72 -1.42 -22.83
C VAL A 319 -5.01 -0.82 -23.44
N TYR A 320 -5.77 -0.05 -22.65
CA TYR A 320 -6.99 0.66 -23.08
C TYR A 320 -6.74 2.11 -23.53
N ASN A 321 -5.48 2.51 -23.64
CA ASN A 321 -5.17 3.78 -24.30
C ASN A 321 -5.51 3.67 -25.80
N ALA A 322 -6.20 4.65 -26.35
CA ALA A 322 -6.67 4.62 -27.73
C ALA A 322 -5.56 4.31 -28.75
N LYS A 323 -4.37 4.87 -28.54
CA LYS A 323 -3.20 4.62 -29.39
C LYS A 323 -2.72 3.16 -29.28
N ASN A 324 -2.67 2.58 -28.08
CA ASN A 324 -2.24 1.20 -27.92
C ASN A 324 -3.21 0.22 -28.54
N ILE A 325 -4.52 0.49 -28.44
CA ILE A 325 -5.55 -0.34 -29.09
C ILE A 325 -5.39 -0.31 -30.60
N SER A 326 -5.16 0.89 -31.20
CA SER A 326 -4.98 1.03 -32.66
C SER A 326 -3.70 0.36 -33.17
N ASP A 327 -2.61 0.45 -32.41
CA ASP A 327 -1.29 0.02 -32.85
C ASP A 327 -1.05 -1.51 -32.61
N ASN A 328 -1.57 -2.07 -31.53
CA ASN A 328 -1.22 -3.41 -31.03
C ASN A 328 -2.42 -4.33 -30.78
N GLY A 329 -3.65 -3.82 -30.77
CA GLY A 329 -4.80 -4.55 -30.26
C GLY A 329 -4.73 -4.77 -28.74
N LEU A 330 -5.68 -5.51 -28.20
CA LEU A 330 -5.65 -5.91 -26.79
C LEU A 330 -4.79 -7.16 -26.60
N PRO A 331 -3.87 -7.17 -25.61
CA PRO A 331 -3.13 -8.40 -25.29
C PRO A 331 -4.09 -9.48 -24.78
N SER A 332 -3.75 -10.73 -25.03
CA SER A 332 -4.50 -11.88 -24.51
C SER A 332 -3.57 -12.82 -23.75
N TYR A 333 -3.95 -13.14 -22.51
CA TYR A 333 -3.21 -14.06 -21.64
C TYR A 333 -4.04 -15.34 -21.42
N ASP A 334 -3.38 -16.47 -21.21
CA ASP A 334 -4.09 -17.69 -20.79
C ASP A 334 -4.72 -17.52 -19.41
N LEU A 335 -4.04 -16.78 -18.51
CA LEU A 335 -4.56 -16.47 -17.17
C LEU A 335 -4.23 -15.02 -16.78
N VAL A 336 -5.23 -14.28 -16.32
CA VAL A 336 -5.05 -13.02 -15.62
C VAL A 336 -5.36 -13.22 -14.14
N ILE A 337 -4.46 -12.75 -13.28
CA ILE A 337 -4.64 -12.77 -11.82
C ILE A 337 -4.66 -11.34 -11.32
N MET A 338 -5.74 -10.98 -10.64
CA MET A 338 -5.89 -9.68 -9.99
C MET A 338 -5.76 -9.87 -8.48
N GLU A 339 -4.61 -9.49 -7.91
CA GLU A 339 -4.40 -9.51 -6.46
C GLU A 339 -4.81 -8.16 -5.86
N GLU A 340 -5.19 -8.16 -4.59
CA GLU A 340 -5.73 -7.00 -3.86
C GLU A 340 -6.92 -6.32 -4.57
N ALA A 341 -7.78 -7.13 -5.18
CA ALA A 341 -8.92 -6.66 -5.97
C ALA A 341 -9.95 -5.83 -5.16
N SER A 342 -9.89 -5.82 -3.82
CA SER A 342 -10.66 -4.89 -2.99
C SER A 342 -10.30 -3.42 -3.24
N GLN A 343 -9.07 -3.13 -3.70
CA GLN A 343 -8.61 -1.79 -4.06
C GLN A 343 -8.87 -1.44 -5.54
N ALA A 344 -9.50 -2.33 -6.30
CA ALA A 344 -9.81 -2.11 -7.71
C ALA A 344 -11.25 -1.59 -7.89
N PHE A 345 -11.44 -0.60 -8.77
CA PHE A 345 -12.78 -0.22 -9.21
C PHE A 345 -13.46 -1.37 -9.97
N LEU A 346 -14.79 -1.37 -9.99
CA LEU A 346 -15.53 -2.35 -10.81
C LEU A 346 -15.08 -2.34 -12.27
N ALA A 347 -14.92 -1.14 -12.85
CA ALA A 347 -14.43 -0.97 -14.22
C ALA A 347 -13.05 -1.62 -14.42
N THR A 348 -12.14 -1.56 -13.43
CA THR A 348 -10.82 -2.21 -13.49
C THR A 348 -10.94 -3.73 -13.52
N ILE A 349 -11.81 -4.29 -12.67
CA ILE A 349 -12.06 -5.74 -12.63
C ILE A 349 -12.57 -6.23 -13.99
N LEU A 350 -13.55 -5.53 -14.54
CA LEU A 350 -14.13 -5.87 -15.83
C LEU A 350 -13.12 -5.73 -16.98
N ALA A 351 -12.34 -4.63 -16.97
CA ALA A 351 -11.33 -4.37 -17.98
C ALA A 351 -10.27 -5.47 -18.03
N PHE A 352 -9.73 -5.86 -16.88
CA PHE A 352 -8.64 -6.82 -16.85
C PHE A 352 -9.12 -8.28 -17.03
N LYS A 353 -10.35 -8.59 -16.62
CA LYS A 353 -10.98 -9.87 -16.98
C LYS A 353 -11.00 -10.08 -18.51
N LYS A 354 -11.19 -9.02 -19.30
CA LYS A 354 -11.19 -9.08 -20.77
C LYS A 354 -9.84 -9.43 -21.41
N LEU A 355 -8.74 -9.30 -20.64
CA LEU A 355 -7.39 -9.59 -21.13
C LEU A 355 -7.00 -11.07 -20.99
N GLY A 356 -7.79 -11.90 -20.31
CA GLY A 356 -7.47 -13.29 -20.04
C GLY A 356 -8.54 -14.27 -20.55
N ASN A 357 -8.08 -15.43 -21.06
CA ASN A 357 -8.97 -16.56 -21.32
C ASN A 357 -9.57 -17.07 -20.00
N LYS A 358 -8.78 -17.02 -18.93
CA LYS A 358 -9.17 -17.31 -17.55
C LYS A 358 -8.82 -16.12 -16.66
N CYS A 359 -9.61 -15.91 -15.60
CA CYS A 359 -9.39 -14.83 -14.65
C CYS A 359 -9.52 -15.31 -13.20
N LEU A 360 -8.52 -15.06 -12.37
CA LEU A 360 -8.58 -15.26 -10.92
C LEU A 360 -8.60 -13.89 -10.23
N ILE A 361 -9.70 -13.58 -9.56
CA ILE A 361 -9.88 -12.34 -8.81
C ILE A 361 -9.64 -12.64 -7.33
N VAL A 362 -8.58 -12.06 -6.76
CA VAL A 362 -8.18 -12.30 -5.37
C VAL A 362 -8.23 -11.01 -4.58
N GLY A 363 -8.95 -10.99 -3.49
CA GLY A 363 -9.08 -9.80 -2.64
C GLY A 363 -9.82 -10.09 -1.36
N ASP A 364 -10.06 -9.04 -0.59
CA ASP A 364 -10.79 -9.14 0.65
C ASP A 364 -11.64 -7.87 0.88
N PRO A 365 -12.96 -7.94 0.72
CA PRO A 365 -13.84 -6.78 0.90
C PRO A 365 -13.79 -6.15 2.30
N MET A 366 -13.24 -6.86 3.29
CA MET A 366 -12.98 -6.35 4.65
C MET A 366 -11.61 -5.68 4.78
N GLN A 367 -10.91 -5.42 3.66
CA GLN A 367 -9.72 -4.58 3.56
C GLN A 367 -10.03 -3.29 2.78
N LEU A 368 -9.02 -2.43 2.60
CA LEU A 368 -9.20 -1.08 2.08
C LEU A 368 -9.78 -1.06 0.65
N PRO A 369 -10.76 -0.18 0.38
CA PRO A 369 -11.25 0.09 -0.97
C PRO A 369 -10.31 1.05 -1.73
N PRO A 370 -10.58 1.32 -3.03
CA PRO A 370 -9.91 2.38 -3.78
C PRO A 370 -10.04 3.74 -3.10
N ILE A 371 -8.99 4.56 -3.23
CA ILE A 371 -9.02 5.95 -2.74
C ILE A 371 -9.57 6.84 -3.85
N ILE A 372 -10.54 7.68 -3.50
CA ILE A 372 -11.12 8.68 -4.39
C ILE A 372 -11.00 10.09 -3.79
N THR A 373 -10.94 11.10 -4.65
CA THR A 373 -11.00 12.50 -4.22
C THR A 373 -12.43 12.90 -3.92
N ASN A 374 -12.63 13.76 -2.91
CA ASN A 374 -13.93 14.33 -2.54
C ASN A 374 -15.08 13.29 -2.44
N PRO A 375 -14.97 12.22 -1.63
CA PRO A 375 -15.95 11.14 -1.59
C PRO A 375 -17.36 11.60 -1.18
N SER A 376 -17.50 12.76 -0.56
CA SER A 376 -18.76 13.32 -0.07
C SER A 376 -19.53 14.17 -1.09
N LYS A 377 -19.08 14.27 -2.36
CA LYS A 377 -19.83 14.98 -3.40
C LYS A 377 -21.24 14.40 -3.56
N SER A 378 -22.26 15.25 -3.45
CA SER A 378 -23.67 14.84 -3.52
C SER A 378 -24.04 14.18 -4.85
N ILE A 379 -23.41 14.62 -5.95
CA ILE A 379 -23.64 14.06 -7.29
C ILE A 379 -23.21 12.59 -7.41
N TYR A 380 -22.26 12.14 -6.61
CA TYR A 380 -21.78 10.75 -6.63
C TYR A 380 -22.86 9.74 -6.25
N LYS A 381 -23.84 10.14 -5.44
CA LYS A 381 -25.01 9.31 -5.14
C LYS A 381 -25.86 9.09 -6.41
N ALA A 382 -26.09 10.15 -7.20
CA ALA A 382 -26.83 10.06 -8.46
C ALA A 382 -26.09 9.21 -9.53
N TRP A 383 -24.75 9.21 -9.50
CA TRP A 383 -23.91 8.41 -10.39
C TRP A 383 -23.64 6.99 -9.87
N ASN A 384 -24.21 6.61 -8.74
CA ASN A 384 -24.01 5.31 -8.10
C ASN A 384 -22.51 4.93 -7.90
N VAL A 385 -21.70 5.91 -7.49
CA VAL A 385 -20.23 5.77 -7.40
C VAL A 385 -19.80 4.66 -6.44
N ASN A 386 -20.58 4.39 -5.39
CA ASN A 386 -20.28 3.31 -4.44
C ASN A 386 -20.17 1.94 -5.14
N THR A 387 -20.96 1.69 -6.17
CA THR A 387 -20.90 0.46 -6.97
C THR A 387 -19.54 0.32 -7.66
N GLN A 388 -18.95 1.41 -8.13
CA GLN A 388 -17.61 1.43 -8.71
C GLN A 388 -16.52 1.25 -7.65
N VAL A 389 -16.62 1.95 -6.52
CA VAL A 389 -15.62 1.94 -5.45
C VAL A 389 -15.61 0.59 -4.71
N GLU A 390 -16.78 -0.01 -4.51
CA GLU A 390 -16.93 -1.35 -3.94
C GLU A 390 -16.79 -2.46 -5.01
N GLY A 391 -15.86 -2.28 -5.95
CA GLY A 391 -15.77 -3.06 -7.18
C GLY A 391 -15.78 -4.57 -6.98
N LEU A 392 -14.94 -5.13 -6.10
CA LEU A 392 -14.92 -6.56 -5.80
C LEU A 392 -16.26 -7.05 -5.23
N LYS A 393 -16.81 -6.32 -4.27
CA LYS A 393 -18.10 -6.61 -3.65
C LYS A 393 -19.22 -6.59 -4.69
N THR A 394 -19.26 -5.53 -5.51
CA THR A 394 -20.25 -5.38 -6.58
C THR A 394 -20.15 -6.53 -7.59
N TYR A 395 -18.94 -6.88 -8.00
CA TYR A 395 -18.72 -7.96 -8.94
C TYR A 395 -19.16 -9.31 -8.37
N ALA A 396 -18.81 -9.60 -7.11
CA ALA A 396 -19.18 -10.83 -6.43
C ALA A 396 -20.70 -10.99 -6.26
N LEU A 397 -21.41 -9.90 -5.94
CA LEU A 397 -22.87 -9.90 -5.74
C LEU A 397 -23.67 -9.86 -7.06
N GLY A 398 -23.09 -9.23 -8.09
CA GLY A 398 -23.75 -9.05 -9.39
C GLY A 398 -23.49 -10.17 -10.39
N THR A 399 -22.70 -11.20 -10.03
CA THR A 399 -22.37 -12.31 -10.92
C THR A 399 -22.59 -13.67 -10.26
N ASN A 400 -22.75 -14.70 -11.08
CA ASN A 400 -22.81 -16.10 -10.60
C ASN A 400 -21.41 -16.76 -10.58
N VAL A 401 -20.34 -15.96 -10.54
CA VAL A 401 -18.97 -16.47 -10.53
C VAL A 401 -18.71 -17.24 -9.24
N LYS A 402 -18.13 -18.44 -9.38
CA LYS A 402 -17.77 -19.28 -8.24
C LYS A 402 -16.83 -18.53 -7.31
N SER A 403 -17.21 -18.43 -6.04
CA SER A 403 -16.50 -17.68 -5.03
C SER A 403 -16.08 -18.57 -3.88
N TYR A 404 -14.83 -18.43 -3.46
CA TYR A 404 -14.25 -19.12 -2.31
C TYR A 404 -13.77 -18.14 -1.25
N ARG A 405 -13.81 -18.53 0.02
CA ARG A 405 -13.22 -17.82 1.14
C ARG A 405 -12.30 -18.72 1.94
N ILE A 406 -11.03 -18.34 2.08
CA ILE A 406 -10.09 -19.05 2.94
C ILE A 406 -10.38 -18.67 4.39
N ILE A 407 -10.63 -19.66 5.25
CA ILE A 407 -10.99 -19.43 6.66
C ILE A 407 -9.84 -19.69 7.64
N THR A 408 -8.65 -19.98 7.14
CA THR A 408 -7.47 -20.27 7.96
C THR A 408 -6.34 -19.29 7.72
N THR A 409 -5.66 -18.87 8.79
CA THR A 409 -4.50 -17.97 8.73
C THR A 409 -3.22 -18.63 9.22
N PHE A 410 -2.14 -18.41 8.47
CA PHE A 410 -0.78 -18.80 8.84
C PHE A 410 -0.03 -17.69 9.59
N ARG A 411 -0.58 -16.47 9.58
CA ARG A 411 0.07 -15.31 10.17
C ARG A 411 -0.31 -15.13 11.64
N LEU A 412 -1.60 -15.06 11.90
CA LEU A 412 -2.10 -14.66 13.21
C LEU A 412 -1.98 -15.78 14.24
N SER A 413 -1.67 -15.43 15.48
CA SER A 413 -1.81 -16.33 16.61
C SER A 413 -3.27 -16.78 16.79
N PRO A 414 -3.56 -17.90 17.49
CA PRO A 414 -4.95 -18.31 17.75
C PRO A 414 -5.80 -17.22 18.42
N ALA A 415 -5.24 -16.49 19.37
CA ALA A 415 -5.93 -15.40 20.05
C ALA A 415 -6.24 -14.23 19.13
N SER A 416 -5.26 -13.77 18.32
CA SER A 416 -5.46 -12.71 17.34
C SER A 416 -6.42 -13.12 16.22
N ALA A 417 -6.38 -14.37 15.77
CA ALA A 417 -7.32 -14.89 14.77
C ALA A 417 -8.76 -14.87 15.31
N LYS A 418 -8.97 -15.25 16.57
CA LYS A 418 -10.27 -15.19 17.23
C LYS A 418 -10.81 -13.75 17.32
N LEU A 419 -9.96 -12.76 17.58
CA LEU A 419 -10.36 -11.35 17.59
C LEU A 419 -10.70 -10.87 16.17
N THR A 420 -9.84 -11.17 15.21
CA THR A 420 -10.00 -10.80 13.80
C THR A 420 -11.25 -11.44 13.18
N SER A 421 -11.68 -12.63 13.67
CA SER A 421 -12.88 -13.32 13.19
C SER A 421 -14.16 -12.48 13.34
N THR A 422 -14.16 -11.48 14.21
CA THR A 422 -15.25 -10.50 14.36
C THR A 422 -15.60 -9.81 13.03
N PHE A 423 -14.62 -9.65 12.12
CA PHE A 423 -14.84 -9.06 10.79
C PHE A 423 -15.28 -10.10 9.75
N TYR A 424 -15.22 -11.39 10.04
CA TYR A 424 -15.46 -12.51 9.13
C TYR A 424 -16.53 -13.48 9.62
N SER A 425 -17.62 -12.96 10.16
CA SER A 425 -18.77 -13.74 10.66
C SER A 425 -18.39 -14.81 11.71
N ASN A 426 -17.33 -14.55 12.47
CA ASN A 426 -16.73 -15.44 13.47
C ASN A 426 -16.18 -16.77 12.94
N HIS A 427 -16.01 -16.91 11.61
CA HIS A 427 -15.42 -18.08 10.95
C HIS A 427 -14.04 -17.72 10.42
N PHE A 428 -13.03 -17.70 11.29
CA PHE A 428 -11.64 -17.45 10.91
C PHE A 428 -10.70 -17.99 11.99
N TYR A 429 -9.80 -18.91 11.62
CA TYR A 429 -9.02 -19.71 12.55
C TYR A 429 -7.53 -19.67 12.22
N SER A 430 -6.68 -19.77 13.25
CA SER A 430 -5.24 -19.95 13.06
C SER A 430 -4.90 -21.42 12.85
N VAL A 431 -4.00 -21.70 11.90
CA VAL A 431 -3.34 -23.02 11.77
C VAL A 431 -2.22 -23.22 12.78
N GLN A 432 -1.79 -22.15 13.44
CA GLN A 432 -0.75 -22.21 14.47
C GLN A 432 -1.36 -22.67 15.79
N LYS A 433 -0.69 -23.61 16.44
CA LYS A 433 -1.13 -24.07 17.76
C LYS A 433 -0.63 -23.15 18.87
N GLU A 434 0.66 -22.78 18.84
CA GLU A 434 1.29 -21.89 19.81
C GLU A 434 2.53 -21.22 19.20
N ARG A 435 2.84 -20.00 19.62
CA ARG A 435 4.10 -19.31 19.30
C ARG A 435 4.91 -19.08 20.56
N LEU A 436 5.49 -20.15 21.06
CA LEU A 436 6.28 -20.13 22.29
C LEU A 436 7.64 -19.44 22.17
N ASP A 437 8.13 -19.26 20.95
CA ASP A 437 9.43 -18.64 20.65
C ASP A 437 9.45 -17.11 20.79
N LEU A 438 8.27 -16.48 20.87
CA LEU A 438 8.12 -15.02 20.94
C LEU A 438 7.88 -14.54 22.39
N ARG A 439 8.73 -14.94 23.34
CA ARG A 439 8.68 -14.44 24.72
C ARG A 439 9.35 -13.09 24.81
N LEU A 440 8.58 -12.04 24.98
CA LEU A 440 9.08 -10.72 25.33
C LEU A 440 9.15 -10.55 26.84
N CYS A 441 10.06 -9.71 27.30
CA CYS A 441 10.21 -9.40 28.72
C CYS A 441 9.00 -8.63 29.28
N ARG A 442 8.23 -7.94 28.41
CA ARG A 442 7.00 -7.23 28.74
C ARG A 442 5.79 -8.13 28.49
N ASN A 443 5.67 -9.22 29.26
CA ASN A 443 4.52 -10.14 29.18
C ASN A 443 3.18 -9.47 29.50
N ASP A 444 3.21 -8.31 30.20
CA ASP A 444 2.03 -7.49 30.46
C ASP A 444 1.53 -6.74 29.22
N LEU A 445 2.44 -6.34 28.31
CA LEU A 445 2.09 -5.66 27.05
C LEU A 445 2.01 -6.62 25.86
N PHE A 446 2.86 -7.66 25.85
CA PHE A 446 2.91 -8.65 24.76
C PHE A 446 2.82 -10.05 25.37
N PRO A 447 1.61 -10.55 25.61
CA PRO A 447 1.42 -11.87 26.23
C PRO A 447 2.03 -12.98 25.40
N SER A 448 2.60 -13.99 26.06
CA SER A 448 3.31 -15.11 25.42
C SER A 448 2.40 -15.95 24.52
N GLU A 449 1.10 -16.01 24.86
CA GLU A 449 0.09 -16.73 24.09
C GLU A 449 -0.27 -16.03 22.76
N GLY A 450 0.25 -14.80 22.54
CA GLY A 450 -0.20 -13.93 21.48
C GLY A 450 -1.58 -13.34 21.77
N GLY A 451 -2.11 -12.58 20.84
CA GLY A 451 -3.37 -11.87 21.00
C GLY A 451 -3.13 -10.37 20.95
N ASP A 452 -4.21 -9.62 20.91
CA ASP A 452 -4.16 -8.18 20.79
C ASP A 452 -4.51 -7.56 22.14
N LEU A 453 -3.74 -6.55 22.50
CA LEU A 453 -3.86 -5.87 23.78
C LEU A 453 -4.30 -4.43 23.53
N TYR A 454 -5.36 -4.02 24.21
CA TYR A 454 -5.80 -2.63 24.21
C TYR A 454 -5.24 -1.89 25.41
N CYS A 455 -4.72 -0.71 25.15
CA CYS A 455 -4.21 0.22 26.14
C CYS A 455 -4.77 1.63 25.83
N TYR A 456 -5.44 2.24 26.79
CA TYR A 456 -5.99 3.58 26.66
C TYR A 456 -5.08 4.58 27.39
N THR A 457 -4.77 5.70 26.72
CA THR A 457 -4.04 6.82 27.29
C THR A 457 -5.00 7.98 27.54
N GLN A 458 -4.83 8.70 28.67
CA GLN A 458 -5.73 9.82 29.05
C GLN A 458 -5.18 11.20 28.64
N ASP A 459 -3.99 11.26 28.05
CA ASP A 459 -3.34 12.51 27.71
C ASP A 459 -3.83 13.06 26.37
N PHE A 460 -4.76 13.97 26.40
CA PHE A 460 -5.23 14.71 25.22
C PHE A 460 -4.30 15.86 24.89
N THR A 461 -3.12 15.61 24.34
CA THR A 461 -2.23 16.67 23.87
C THR A 461 -2.34 16.85 22.36
N ASN A 462 -2.64 18.07 21.92
CA ASN A 462 -2.69 18.63 20.55
C ASN A 462 -3.07 17.70 19.35
N GLY A 463 -3.57 16.50 19.58
CA GLY A 463 -4.18 15.61 18.58
C GLY A 463 -3.23 14.92 17.59
N ILE A 464 -1.90 15.06 17.72
CA ILE A 464 -0.93 14.37 16.84
C ILE A 464 -0.41 13.10 17.50
N ILE A 465 0.15 13.22 18.72
CA ILE A 465 0.57 12.10 19.55
C ILE A 465 0.60 12.56 21.02
N SER A 466 0.08 11.74 21.94
CA SER A 466 0.19 12.00 23.37
C SER A 466 1.59 11.71 23.89
N GLU A 467 2.01 12.43 24.93
CA GLU A 467 3.34 12.25 25.53
C GLU A 467 3.50 10.86 26.13
N THR A 468 2.47 10.36 26.80
CA THR A 468 2.43 9.00 27.37
C THR A 468 2.57 7.94 26.26
N ALA A 469 1.84 8.07 25.16
CA ALA A 469 1.97 7.15 24.03
C ALA A 469 3.36 7.19 23.40
N LEU A 470 3.94 8.40 23.23
CA LEU A 470 5.28 8.56 22.67
C LEU A 470 6.36 7.89 23.55
N LYS A 471 6.29 8.06 24.87
CA LYS A 471 7.19 7.41 25.85
C LYS A 471 7.03 5.89 25.82
N LEU A 472 5.79 5.39 25.85
CA LEU A 472 5.50 3.95 25.81
C LEU A 472 6.03 3.31 24.51
N ILE A 473 5.76 3.90 23.36
CA ILE A 473 6.26 3.44 22.06
C ILE A 473 7.80 3.44 22.06
N GLY A 474 8.42 4.51 22.55
CA GLY A 474 9.88 4.62 22.65
C GLY A 474 10.50 3.52 23.51
N ASN A 475 9.91 3.23 24.67
CA ASN A 475 10.36 2.17 25.56
C ASN A 475 10.28 0.78 24.89
N VAL A 476 9.19 0.50 24.20
CA VAL A 476 9.04 -0.77 23.45
C VAL A 476 10.07 -0.87 22.33
N ILE A 477 10.32 0.21 21.58
CA ILE A 477 11.34 0.22 20.52
C ILE A 477 12.72 -0.09 21.10
N VAL A 478 13.12 0.62 22.15
CA VAL A 478 14.43 0.43 22.78
C VAL A 478 14.58 -1.02 23.26
N GLU A 479 13.58 -1.56 23.91
CA GLU A 479 13.63 -2.95 24.39
C GLU A 479 13.71 -3.95 23.23
N MET A 480 12.88 -3.80 22.19
CA MET A 480 12.88 -4.67 21.02
C MET A 480 14.22 -4.62 20.28
N THR A 481 14.79 -3.45 20.09
CA THR A 481 16.05 -3.30 19.35
C THR A 481 17.27 -3.76 20.13
N THR A 482 17.27 -3.66 21.46
CA THR A 482 18.41 -4.05 22.31
C THR A 482 18.37 -5.50 22.73
N LYS A 483 17.23 -6.02 23.20
CA LYS A 483 17.12 -7.37 23.74
C LYS A 483 16.64 -8.41 22.71
N TYR A 484 15.91 -7.97 21.68
CA TYR A 484 15.27 -8.85 20.70
C TYR A 484 15.52 -8.42 19.24
N PRO A 485 16.78 -8.16 18.84
CA PRO A 485 17.09 -7.61 17.52
C PRO A 485 16.72 -8.54 16.34
N ARG A 486 16.36 -9.79 16.61
CA ARG A 486 15.90 -10.75 15.59
C ARG A 486 14.47 -10.48 15.10
N TYR A 487 13.63 -9.85 15.93
CA TYR A 487 12.22 -9.61 15.61
C TYR A 487 11.99 -8.30 14.85
N THR A 488 10.92 -8.28 14.08
CA THR A 488 10.44 -7.11 13.36
C THR A 488 9.30 -6.44 14.11
N LEU A 489 9.31 -5.12 14.17
CA LEU A 489 8.29 -4.29 14.80
C LEU A 489 7.70 -3.32 13.78
N ALA A 490 6.37 -3.24 13.70
CA ALA A 490 5.70 -2.16 13.01
C ALA A 490 4.98 -1.22 13.97
N ILE A 491 5.10 0.08 13.73
CA ILE A 491 4.29 1.10 14.39
C ILE A 491 3.37 1.70 13.33
N ILE A 492 2.09 1.62 13.59
CA ILE A 492 1.05 1.93 12.62
C ILE A 492 0.18 3.04 13.18
N SER A 493 -0.14 4.04 12.37
CA SER A 493 -1.12 5.06 12.75
C SER A 493 -1.97 5.46 11.55
N PRO A 494 -3.25 5.86 11.74
CA PRO A 494 -4.10 6.29 10.63
C PRO A 494 -3.65 7.63 10.03
N PHE A 495 -2.84 8.44 10.73
CA PHE A 495 -2.52 9.80 10.34
C PHE A 495 -1.05 10.00 9.98
N ARG A 496 -0.82 10.66 8.84
CA ARG A 496 0.52 10.92 8.29
C ARG A 496 1.38 11.79 9.20
N ASP A 497 0.78 12.80 9.85
CA ASP A 497 1.53 13.69 10.74
C ASP A 497 2.04 12.95 11.99
N THR A 498 1.23 12.03 12.51
CA THR A 498 1.62 11.13 13.60
C THR A 498 2.77 10.22 13.17
N VAL A 499 2.66 9.60 11.99
CA VAL A 499 3.73 8.75 11.42
C VAL A 499 5.01 9.57 11.23
N LYS A 500 4.92 10.78 10.68
CA LYS A 500 6.07 11.68 10.51
C LYS A 500 6.79 11.96 11.83
N GLN A 501 6.03 12.27 12.87
CA GLN A 501 6.59 12.55 14.20
C GLN A 501 7.27 11.31 14.80
N LEU A 502 6.63 10.13 14.70
CA LEU A 502 7.19 8.86 15.15
C LEU A 502 8.47 8.49 14.39
N GLN A 503 8.49 8.67 13.06
CA GLN A 503 9.69 8.42 12.26
C GLN A 503 10.85 9.36 12.67
N ARG A 504 10.60 10.66 12.82
CA ARG A 504 11.60 11.62 13.29
C ARG A 504 12.15 11.27 14.67
N SER A 505 11.30 10.72 15.53
CA SER A 505 11.70 10.36 16.90
C SER A 505 12.51 9.06 16.97
N PHE A 506 12.21 8.08 16.11
CA PHE A 506 12.68 6.70 16.33
C PHE A 506 13.36 6.04 15.14
N LEU A 507 13.08 6.43 13.90
CA LEU A 507 13.55 5.69 12.74
C LEU A 507 14.97 6.10 12.34
N THR A 508 15.96 5.25 12.60
CA THR A 508 17.33 5.40 12.11
C THR A 508 17.53 4.57 10.83
N GLU A 509 18.53 4.91 10.03
CA GLU A 509 18.83 4.18 8.80
C GLU A 509 19.12 2.69 9.07
N THR A 510 19.84 2.40 10.14
CA THR A 510 20.16 1.04 10.57
C THR A 510 18.94 0.27 11.11
N ALA A 511 17.96 0.97 11.65
CA ALA A 511 16.75 0.36 12.20
C ALA A 511 15.72 -0.04 11.15
N THR A 512 15.79 0.50 9.93
CA THR A 512 14.76 0.28 8.88
C THR A 512 14.58 -1.18 8.44
N ASP A 513 15.51 -2.08 8.74
CA ASP A 513 15.34 -3.53 8.49
C ASP A 513 14.39 -4.21 9.49
N LYS A 514 14.30 -3.68 10.70
CA LYS A 514 13.59 -4.29 11.83
C LYS A 514 12.43 -3.44 12.33
N LEU A 515 12.48 -2.14 12.10
CA LEU A 515 11.48 -1.17 12.53
C LEU A 515 10.82 -0.51 11.31
N THR A 516 9.52 -0.70 11.18
CA THR A 516 8.68 -0.01 10.19
C THR A 516 7.74 0.94 10.91
N ILE A 517 7.67 2.19 10.48
CA ILE A 517 6.73 3.20 11.01
C ILE A 517 5.94 3.76 9.84
N GLU A 518 4.66 3.39 9.71
CA GLU A 518 3.87 3.69 8.52
C GLU A 518 2.39 3.92 8.80
N THR A 519 1.70 4.51 7.81
CA THR A 519 0.24 4.62 7.83
C THR A 519 -0.42 3.26 7.57
N ILE A 520 -1.69 3.14 7.98
CA ILE A 520 -2.48 1.91 7.75
C ILE A 520 -2.53 1.54 6.27
N ASP A 521 -2.71 2.52 5.40
CA ASP A 521 -2.79 2.30 3.94
C ASP A 521 -1.47 1.74 3.36
N ARG A 522 -0.32 2.18 3.88
CA ARG A 522 1.01 1.75 3.40
C ARG A 522 1.51 0.45 4.03
N ILE A 523 0.96 0.05 5.17
CA ILE A 523 1.30 -1.20 5.84
C ILE A 523 0.56 -2.41 5.25
N GLN A 524 -0.44 -2.19 4.39
CA GLN A 524 -1.19 -3.27 3.77
C GLN A 524 -0.25 -4.23 3.02
N GLY A 525 -0.52 -5.54 3.09
CA GLY A 525 0.36 -6.59 2.57
C GLY A 525 1.47 -7.02 3.53
N MET A 526 2.08 -6.09 4.29
CA MET A 526 3.23 -6.37 5.17
C MET A 526 2.89 -7.36 6.29
N THR A 527 3.88 -8.15 6.69
CA THR A 527 3.85 -9.03 7.86
C THR A 527 5.04 -8.74 8.76
N VAL A 528 4.77 -8.55 10.06
CA VAL A 528 5.80 -8.30 11.10
C VAL A 528 5.59 -9.25 12.27
N ASP A 529 6.57 -9.37 13.14
CA ASP A 529 6.44 -10.24 14.31
C ASP A 529 5.56 -9.59 15.39
N TYR A 530 5.73 -8.27 15.59
CA TYR A 530 4.95 -7.46 16.53
C TYR A 530 4.48 -6.18 15.89
N ALA A 531 3.34 -5.66 16.32
CA ALA A 531 2.81 -4.38 15.87
C ALA A 531 2.35 -3.52 17.04
N ILE A 532 2.45 -2.20 16.87
CA ILE A 532 1.79 -1.19 17.70
C ILE A 532 0.85 -0.43 16.79
N LEU A 533 -0.44 -0.41 17.11
CA LEU A 533 -1.42 0.47 16.49
C LEU A 533 -1.67 1.65 17.42
N TYR A 534 -1.24 2.84 17.01
CA TYR A 534 -1.52 4.06 17.77
C TYR A 534 -2.65 4.86 17.11
N ILE A 535 -3.69 5.14 17.88
CA ILE A 535 -4.90 5.85 17.47
C ILE A 535 -4.99 7.16 18.28
N PRO A 536 -4.59 8.30 17.71
CA PRO A 536 -4.71 9.60 18.38
C PRO A 536 -6.16 10.05 18.51
N GLY A 537 -6.46 10.92 19.49
CA GLY A 537 -7.79 11.41 19.86
C GLY A 537 -8.45 12.36 18.85
N ARG A 538 -8.20 12.18 17.54
CA ARG A 538 -8.77 13.03 16.48
C ARG A 538 -9.43 12.21 15.38
N ASN A 539 -10.47 12.78 14.76
CA ASN A 539 -11.21 12.18 13.65
C ASN A 539 -11.48 10.67 13.84
N PRO A 540 -12.18 10.28 14.89
CA PRO A 540 -12.36 8.89 15.26
C PRO A 540 -13.08 8.07 14.18
N GLY A 541 -14.01 8.66 13.42
CA GLY A 541 -14.70 7.98 12.33
C GLY A 541 -13.76 7.50 11.22
N PHE A 542 -12.72 8.27 10.92
CA PHE A 542 -11.70 7.84 9.97
C PHE A 542 -10.75 6.80 10.56
N ALA A 543 -10.31 7.00 11.80
CA ALA A 543 -9.36 6.11 12.47
C ALA A 543 -9.94 4.72 12.76
N LEU A 544 -11.23 4.65 13.04
CA LEU A 544 -11.97 3.46 13.47
C LEU A 544 -12.87 2.88 12.37
N ASP A 545 -12.64 3.22 11.11
CA ASP A 545 -13.24 2.51 9.99
C ASP A 545 -12.90 1.01 10.10
N ASP A 546 -13.91 0.15 9.96
CA ASP A 546 -13.79 -1.31 10.16
C ASP A 546 -12.65 -1.92 9.34
N ARG A 547 -12.50 -1.50 8.09
CA ARG A 547 -11.49 -2.02 7.17
C ARG A 547 -10.09 -1.56 7.54
N ARG A 548 -9.93 -0.28 7.92
CA ARG A 548 -8.65 0.26 8.40
C ARG A 548 -8.20 -0.43 9.66
N PHE A 549 -9.12 -0.58 10.61
CA PHE A 549 -8.83 -1.25 11.87
C PHE A 549 -8.45 -2.71 11.66
N ASN A 550 -9.21 -3.45 10.84
CA ASN A 550 -8.90 -4.83 10.48
C ASN A 550 -7.52 -4.96 9.81
N VAL A 551 -7.19 -4.07 8.86
CA VAL A 551 -5.87 -4.05 8.23
C VAL A 551 -4.77 -3.81 9.25
N ALA A 552 -4.92 -2.84 10.16
CA ALA A 552 -3.90 -2.49 11.13
C ALA A 552 -3.64 -3.59 12.15
N THR A 553 -4.70 -4.20 12.71
CA THR A 553 -4.60 -5.23 13.76
C THR A 553 -4.18 -6.61 13.25
N SER A 554 -4.26 -6.84 11.94
CA SER A 554 -3.92 -8.13 11.32
C SER A 554 -2.51 -8.20 10.71
N ARG A 555 -1.59 -7.29 11.09
CA ARG A 555 -0.21 -7.27 10.54
C ARG A 555 0.75 -8.16 11.29
N SER A 556 0.54 -8.37 12.59
CA SER A 556 1.48 -9.09 13.44
C SER A 556 1.30 -10.60 13.39
N ARG A 557 2.41 -11.30 13.52
CA ARG A 557 2.42 -12.78 13.70
C ARG A 557 2.11 -13.16 15.14
N SER A 558 2.52 -12.35 16.09
CA SER A 558 2.33 -12.62 17.51
C SER A 558 1.18 -11.80 18.07
N THR A 559 1.40 -10.53 18.34
CA THR A 559 0.39 -9.67 18.95
C THR A 559 0.49 -8.23 18.44
N THR A 560 -0.62 -7.51 18.52
CA THR A 560 -0.71 -6.08 18.27
C THR A 560 -1.03 -5.35 19.56
N LEU A 561 -0.16 -4.43 19.99
CA LEU A 561 -0.46 -3.50 21.07
C LEU A 561 -1.27 -2.33 20.50
N ILE A 562 -2.51 -2.17 20.93
CA ILE A 562 -3.35 -1.06 20.52
C ILE A 562 -3.26 0.02 21.59
N ILE A 563 -2.72 1.18 21.23
CA ILE A 563 -2.65 2.37 22.08
C ILE A 563 -3.62 3.39 21.53
N SER A 564 -4.57 3.85 22.32
CA SER A 564 -5.61 4.78 21.87
C SER A 564 -5.80 5.93 22.84
N ASP A 565 -5.87 7.14 22.30
CA ASP A 565 -6.32 8.33 23.03
C ASP A 565 -7.85 8.50 22.95
N ILE A 566 -8.55 7.61 22.24
CA ILE A 566 -10.01 7.59 22.14
C ILE A 566 -10.57 6.64 23.20
N PRO A 567 -11.47 7.11 24.09
CA PRO A 567 -12.06 6.26 25.12
C PRO A 567 -12.89 5.11 24.55
N LEU A 568 -12.94 4.00 25.27
CA LEU A 568 -13.70 2.81 24.86
C LEU A 568 -15.18 3.13 24.63
N THR A 569 -15.76 4.04 25.41
CA THR A 569 -17.15 4.50 25.29
C THR A 569 -17.43 5.18 23.95
N GLU A 570 -16.47 5.94 23.42
CA GLU A 570 -16.59 6.56 22.09
C GLU A 570 -16.45 5.54 20.97
N LEU A 571 -15.61 4.52 21.13
CA LEU A 571 -15.44 3.44 20.15
C LEU A 571 -16.76 2.71 19.87
N GLN A 572 -17.64 2.60 20.88
CA GLN A 572 -18.93 1.92 20.74
C GLN A 572 -19.92 2.68 19.87
N SER A 573 -19.82 4.01 19.84
CA SER A 573 -20.73 4.86 19.07
C SER A 573 -20.35 4.94 17.57
N ILE A 574 -19.10 4.61 17.23
CA ILE A 574 -18.55 4.79 15.87
C ILE A 574 -18.59 3.49 15.08
N SER A 575 -18.13 2.38 15.67
CA SER A 575 -18.13 1.07 15.04
C SER A 575 -18.42 -0.03 16.05
N SER A 576 -19.51 -0.78 15.83
CA SER A 576 -19.86 -1.93 16.66
C SER A 576 -18.84 -3.07 16.55
N LYS A 577 -18.25 -3.30 15.35
CA LYS A 577 -17.24 -4.35 15.13
C LYS A 577 -15.95 -4.01 15.85
N VAL A 578 -15.43 -2.79 15.72
CA VAL A 578 -14.23 -2.31 16.43
C VAL A 578 -14.46 -2.35 17.93
N SER A 579 -15.61 -1.88 18.41
CA SER A 579 -15.98 -1.94 19.83
C SER A 579 -15.96 -3.36 20.36
N ASN A 580 -16.56 -4.31 19.63
CA ASN A 580 -16.59 -5.72 20.01
C ASN A 580 -15.20 -6.36 20.01
N PHE A 581 -14.35 -6.00 19.03
CA PHE A 581 -12.96 -6.44 18.96
C PHE A 581 -12.20 -5.95 20.21
N VAL A 582 -12.22 -4.65 20.48
CA VAL A 582 -11.50 -4.01 21.60
C VAL A 582 -11.95 -4.55 22.95
N LYS A 583 -13.26 -4.77 23.17
CA LYS A 583 -13.79 -5.38 24.39
C LYS A 583 -13.29 -6.79 24.66
N LYS A 584 -12.97 -7.55 23.60
CA LYS A 584 -12.45 -8.92 23.71
C LYS A 584 -10.93 -8.96 23.88
N CYS A 585 -10.21 -7.83 23.65
CA CYS A 585 -8.78 -7.74 23.86
C CYS A 585 -8.43 -7.87 25.35
N LYS A 586 -7.20 -8.28 25.63
CA LYS A 586 -6.60 -8.11 26.96
C LYS A 586 -6.32 -6.63 27.21
N HIS A 587 -6.75 -6.11 28.35
CA HIS A 587 -6.54 -4.72 28.72
C HIS A 587 -5.34 -4.57 29.65
N ALA A 588 -4.37 -3.71 29.27
CA ALA A 588 -3.31 -3.30 30.17
C ALA A 588 -3.92 -2.36 31.23
N GLY A 589 -3.72 -2.69 32.51
CA GLY A 589 -4.17 -1.81 33.58
C GLY A 589 -3.34 -0.53 33.61
N GLU A 590 -4.00 0.63 33.84
CA GLU A 590 -3.35 1.95 33.95
C GLU A 590 -2.19 1.97 34.95
N ASN A 591 -2.26 1.17 36.01
CA ASN A 591 -1.20 1.03 37.02
C ASN A 591 0.08 0.39 36.48
N ASN A 592 0.02 -0.40 35.43
CA ASN A 592 1.21 -1.03 34.82
C ASN A 592 1.98 -0.05 33.94
N LEU A 593 1.29 0.93 33.34
CA LEU A 593 1.91 1.98 32.54
C LEU A 593 2.68 2.99 33.42
N LYS A 594 2.11 3.36 34.57
CA LYS A 594 2.73 4.30 35.52
C LYS A 594 3.95 3.73 36.26
N ARG A 595 3.97 2.44 36.56
CA ARG A 595 5.10 1.79 37.26
C ARG A 595 6.42 1.79 36.49
N ASP A 596 6.37 1.93 35.19
CA ASP A 596 7.56 1.89 34.34
C ASP A 596 8.15 3.27 34.04
N GLU A 597 7.37 4.33 34.16
CA GLU A 597 7.92 5.71 34.10
C GLU A 597 8.95 5.92 35.18
N ASP A 598 8.76 5.40 36.40
CA ASP A 598 9.66 5.56 37.53
C ASP A 598 10.94 4.71 37.43
N LYS A 599 10.92 3.58 36.73
CA LYS A 599 12.07 2.66 36.70
C LYS A 599 13.10 2.97 35.61
N LEU A 600 12.69 3.49 34.48
CA LEU A 600 13.57 3.75 33.34
C LEU A 600 14.31 5.08 33.40
N TRP A 601 13.82 6.04 34.18
CA TRP A 601 14.50 7.33 34.39
C TRP A 601 15.49 7.34 35.56
N ARG A 602 15.46 6.33 36.46
CA ARG A 602 16.42 6.20 37.56
C ARG A 602 17.76 5.57 37.17
N ASN A 603 17.88 5.06 35.95
CA ASN A 603 19.10 4.40 35.43
C ASN A 603 19.79 5.16 34.29
N LYS A 604 19.59 6.49 34.20
CA LYS A 604 20.35 7.37 33.31
C LYS A 604 21.13 8.38 34.11
#